data_155232c832022087d4c7c1130d5c0912
#
_entry.id   155232c832022087d4c7c1130d5c0912
#
_cell.length_a   1.000
_cell.length_b   1.000
_cell.length_c   1.000
_cell.angle_alpha   90.00
_cell.angle_beta   90.00
_cell.angle_gamma   90.00
#
_symmetry.space_group_name_H-M   'P 1'
#
loop_
_entity.id
_entity.type
_entity.pdbx_description
1 polymer ?
#
loop_
_entity_poly.entity_id
_entity_poly.type
_entity_poly.pdbx_seq_one_letter_code
_entity_poly.pdbx_strand_id
1 'polypeptide(L)'
;MSNSEILESEIKPKVLLVDDEIDILDLIQYHLEKEGYIVKTASNGIEAISVARTFLPDLILLDVMMPEMDGIEACLELRKDKIFKNTIIAFLTARSEDYSQVAGLDSGADDYITKPIKPRVLISRVKALLRRLSNQVVKSNRISLEINRDKYIAICEGKELTLPKKEFELLALLFSKPGNVFTRDVILKKVWGDDIVVGDRTIDVHVRKLREKIGDQYIKTIKGVGYKLKI
;
A
#
# COMPACT_ATOMS: atom_id res chain seq x y z
N MET A 1 9.02 -28.79 20.07
CA MET A 1 8.75 -27.42 20.55
C MET A 1 8.96 -26.48 19.40
N SER A 2 7.91 -25.91 18.94
CA SER A 2 7.71 -25.23 17.66
C SER A 2 8.31 -23.82 17.67
N ASN A 3 9.24 -23.58 16.73
CA ASN A 3 9.71 -22.26 16.36
C ASN A 3 8.81 -21.69 15.25
N SER A 4 7.69 -21.10 15.63
CA SER A 4 6.78 -20.38 14.72
C SER A 4 6.18 -19.15 15.41
N GLU A 5 7.03 -18.38 16.06
CA GLU A 5 6.71 -17.02 16.54
C GLU A 5 7.84 -16.07 16.15
N ILE A 6 8.03 -15.88 14.85
CA ILE A 6 8.68 -14.66 14.38
C ILE A 6 7.52 -13.67 14.16
N LEU A 7 7.29 -12.89 15.24
CA LEU A 7 6.44 -11.72 15.31
C LEU A 7 6.59 -10.88 14.03
N GLU A 8 5.53 -10.85 13.21
CA GLU A 8 5.21 -9.67 12.42
C GLU A 8 5.03 -8.55 13.44
N SER A 9 6.02 -7.71 13.61
CA SER A 9 5.85 -6.45 14.33
C SER A 9 4.82 -5.66 13.51
N GLU A 10 3.57 -5.64 13.98
CA GLU A 10 2.53 -4.79 13.41
C GLU A 10 3.03 -3.36 13.48
N ILE A 11 3.41 -2.82 12.33
CA ILE A 11 3.79 -1.42 12.20
C ILE A 11 2.51 -0.63 12.50
N LYS A 12 2.46 -0.04 13.70
CA LYS A 12 1.31 0.76 14.12
C LYS A 12 1.24 2.03 13.27
N PRO A 13 0.10 2.32 12.64
CA PRO A 13 -0.04 3.53 11.84
C PRO A 13 0.15 4.80 12.67
N LYS A 14 0.78 5.79 12.06
CA LYS A 14 1.08 7.10 12.65
C LYS A 14 0.05 8.12 12.24
N VAL A 15 -0.56 8.78 13.20
CA VAL A 15 -1.57 9.82 12.97
C VAL A 15 -1.06 11.13 13.55
N LEU A 16 -1.03 12.18 12.73
CA LEU A 16 -0.83 13.55 13.17
C LEU A 16 -2.20 14.22 13.31
N LEU A 17 -2.52 14.70 14.50
CA LEU A 17 -3.75 15.40 14.80
C LEU A 17 -3.44 16.88 14.99
N VAL A 18 -4.13 17.76 14.25
CA VAL A 18 -3.89 19.20 14.25
C VAL A 18 -5.19 19.93 14.50
N ASP A 19 -5.24 20.68 15.60
CA ASP A 19 -6.39 21.47 16.01
C ASP A 19 -5.89 22.53 17.01
N ASP A 20 -6.43 23.74 17.03
CA ASP A 20 -6.04 24.77 18.00
C ASP A 20 -6.78 24.62 19.34
N GLU A 21 -7.83 23.78 19.39
CA GLU A 21 -8.58 23.47 20.60
C GLU A 21 -7.97 22.26 21.34
N ILE A 22 -7.28 22.53 22.47
CA ILE A 22 -6.60 21.51 23.28
C ILE A 22 -7.54 20.39 23.71
N ASP A 23 -8.77 20.73 24.11
CA ASP A 23 -9.77 19.75 24.54
C ASP A 23 -10.16 18.77 23.42
N ILE A 24 -10.16 19.23 22.18
CA ILE A 24 -10.39 18.38 20.98
C ILE A 24 -9.19 17.48 20.74
N LEU A 25 -7.97 18.02 20.85
CA LEU A 25 -6.74 17.24 20.72
C LEU A 25 -6.72 16.10 21.75
N ASP A 26 -6.94 16.39 23.01
CA ASP A 26 -6.91 15.42 24.11
C ASP A 26 -7.96 14.31 23.91
N LEU A 27 -9.19 14.71 23.56
CA LEU A 27 -10.28 13.78 23.32
C LEU A 27 -9.98 12.82 22.16
N ILE A 28 -9.56 13.35 21.05
CA ILE A 28 -9.31 12.57 19.82
C ILE A 28 -8.06 11.72 20.00
N GLN A 29 -6.98 12.28 20.54
CA GLN A 29 -5.74 11.57 20.82
C GLN A 29 -6.00 10.33 21.68
N TYR A 30 -6.71 10.50 22.81
CA TYR A 30 -7.07 9.38 23.69
C TYR A 30 -7.75 8.24 22.96
N HIS A 31 -8.73 8.57 22.09
CA HIS A 31 -9.47 7.55 21.35
C HIS A 31 -8.61 6.86 20.29
N LEU A 32 -7.73 7.59 19.60
CA LEU A 32 -6.83 7.03 18.59
C LEU A 32 -5.77 6.12 19.22
N GLU A 33 -5.16 6.53 20.33
CA GLU A 33 -4.16 5.73 21.06
C GLU A 33 -4.77 4.44 21.62
N LYS A 34 -6.02 4.50 22.11
CA LYS A 34 -6.76 3.32 22.57
C LYS A 34 -7.00 2.30 21.44
N GLU A 35 -7.11 2.75 20.21
CA GLU A 35 -7.21 1.88 19.01
C GLU A 35 -5.84 1.40 18.49
N GLY A 36 -4.75 1.78 19.17
CA GLY A 36 -3.40 1.31 18.89
C GLY A 36 -2.62 2.17 17.89
N TYR A 37 -3.10 3.36 17.52
CA TYR A 37 -2.35 4.30 16.68
C TYR A 37 -1.23 4.99 17.46
N ILE A 38 -0.16 5.39 16.77
CA ILE A 38 0.86 6.29 17.32
C ILE A 38 0.43 7.70 16.94
N VAL A 39 0.16 8.54 17.95
CA VAL A 39 -0.37 9.89 17.71
C VAL A 39 0.66 10.95 18.08
N LYS A 40 0.75 11.99 17.28
CA LYS A 40 1.33 13.29 17.64
C LYS A 40 0.32 14.37 17.36
N THR A 41 0.45 15.48 18.09
CA THR A 41 -0.43 16.64 17.99
C THR A 41 0.34 17.88 17.51
N ALA A 42 -0.37 18.82 16.96
CA ALA A 42 0.09 20.18 16.65
C ALA A 42 -1.08 21.15 16.81
N SER A 43 -0.79 22.40 17.14
CA SER A 43 -1.78 23.45 17.46
C SER A 43 -2.06 24.42 16.31
N ASN A 44 -1.31 24.37 15.22
CA ASN A 44 -1.46 25.20 14.04
C ASN A 44 -0.77 24.59 12.82
N GLY A 45 -0.96 25.17 11.63
CA GLY A 45 -0.39 24.66 10.38
C GLY A 45 1.13 24.66 10.32
N ILE A 46 1.79 25.66 10.92
CA ILE A 46 3.26 25.76 10.93
C ILE A 46 3.87 24.61 11.73
N GLU A 47 3.33 24.40 12.94
CA GLU A 47 3.74 23.29 13.78
C GLU A 47 3.46 21.95 13.12
N ALA A 48 2.28 21.81 12.48
CA ALA A 48 1.90 20.59 11.75
C ALA A 48 2.93 20.19 10.69
N ILE A 49 3.40 21.13 9.88
CA ILE A 49 4.43 20.88 8.85
C ILE A 49 5.75 20.44 9.49
N SER A 50 6.16 21.10 10.58
CA SER A 50 7.40 20.78 11.30
C SER A 50 7.34 19.36 11.88
N VAL A 51 6.23 19.02 12.57
CA VAL A 51 6.01 17.71 13.16
C VAL A 51 5.90 16.64 12.06
N ALA A 52 5.16 16.91 10.97
CA ALA A 52 4.99 15.97 9.88
C ALA A 52 6.35 15.52 9.28
N ARG A 53 7.29 16.44 9.06
CA ARG A 53 8.61 16.15 8.49
C ARG A 53 9.44 15.20 9.34
N THR A 54 9.32 15.25 10.64
CA THR A 54 10.08 14.39 11.56
C THR A 54 9.34 13.10 11.90
N PHE A 55 8.02 13.19 12.00
CA PHE A 55 7.17 12.07 12.41
C PHE A 55 6.80 11.14 11.26
N LEU A 56 6.69 11.68 10.02
CA LEU A 56 6.29 10.95 8.82
C LEU A 56 4.96 10.22 9.02
N PRO A 57 3.84 10.94 9.21
CA PRO A 57 2.54 10.36 9.49
C PRO A 57 1.95 9.64 8.25
N ASP A 58 1.19 8.58 8.52
CA ASP A 58 0.37 7.88 7.52
C ASP A 58 -0.94 8.66 7.26
N LEU A 59 -1.47 9.32 8.29
CA LEU A 59 -2.69 10.14 8.23
C LEU A 59 -2.47 11.44 9.00
N ILE A 60 -2.95 12.54 8.42
CA ILE A 60 -3.06 13.84 9.08
C ILE A 60 -4.55 14.17 9.20
N LEU A 61 -5.01 14.38 10.43
CA LEU A 61 -6.30 14.97 10.72
C LEU A 61 -6.07 16.45 11.00
N LEU A 62 -6.61 17.34 10.18
CA LEU A 62 -6.20 18.72 10.09
C LEU A 62 -7.43 19.64 10.21
N ASP A 63 -7.51 20.40 11.29
CA ASP A 63 -8.55 21.42 11.40
C ASP A 63 -8.38 22.49 10.32
N VAL A 64 -9.51 22.95 9.79
CA VAL A 64 -9.51 23.96 8.73
C VAL A 64 -9.20 25.34 9.30
N MET A 65 -9.79 25.68 10.45
CA MET A 65 -9.74 27.04 11.02
C MET A 65 -8.78 27.09 12.20
N MET A 66 -7.56 27.53 11.96
CA MET A 66 -6.54 27.67 12.99
C MET A 66 -5.80 29.02 12.88
N PRO A 67 -5.23 29.53 13.99
CA PRO A 67 -4.41 30.73 13.95
C PRO A 67 -3.09 30.52 13.22
N GLU A 68 -2.42 31.59 12.83
CA GLU A 68 -1.11 31.65 12.16
C GLU A 68 -1.12 31.09 10.75
N MET A 69 -1.37 29.80 10.58
CA MET A 69 -1.50 29.11 9.32
C MET A 69 -2.71 28.18 9.41
N ASP A 70 -3.68 28.37 8.53
CA ASP A 70 -4.86 27.54 8.47
C ASP A 70 -4.59 26.14 7.88
N GLY A 71 -5.57 25.24 8.01
CA GLY A 71 -5.40 23.86 7.56
C GLY A 71 -5.32 23.72 6.05
N ILE A 72 -5.96 24.62 5.29
CA ILE A 72 -5.92 24.57 3.82
C ILE A 72 -4.52 24.94 3.34
N GLU A 73 -3.96 26.02 3.89
CA GLU A 73 -2.61 26.47 3.58
C GLU A 73 -1.57 25.41 3.97
N ALA A 74 -1.71 24.81 5.16
CA ALA A 74 -0.86 23.73 5.62
C ALA A 74 -0.94 22.49 4.70
N CYS A 75 -2.13 22.13 4.23
CA CYS A 75 -2.32 21.04 3.29
C CYS A 75 -1.61 21.31 1.97
N LEU A 76 -1.78 22.49 1.39
CA LEU A 76 -1.12 22.91 0.15
C LEU A 76 0.41 22.87 0.28
N GLU A 77 0.96 23.33 1.40
CA GLU A 77 2.41 23.27 1.65
C GLU A 77 2.91 21.83 1.79
N LEU A 78 2.18 20.98 2.52
CA LEU A 78 2.53 19.56 2.63
C LEU A 78 2.50 18.86 1.27
N ARG A 79 1.54 19.17 0.40
CA ARG A 79 1.42 18.54 -0.94
C ARG A 79 2.53 18.95 -1.92
N LYS A 80 3.23 20.08 -1.69
CA LYS A 80 4.42 20.45 -2.47
C LYS A 80 5.59 19.51 -2.21
N ASP A 81 5.66 18.90 -1.03
CA ASP A 81 6.74 17.99 -0.67
C ASP A 81 6.40 16.56 -1.07
N LYS A 82 7.24 15.96 -1.93
CA LYS A 82 7.04 14.60 -2.46
C LYS A 82 6.99 13.52 -1.37
N ILE A 83 7.54 13.79 -0.17
CA ILE A 83 7.56 12.86 0.95
C ILE A 83 6.15 12.58 1.46
N PHE A 84 5.21 13.55 1.33
CA PHE A 84 3.83 13.45 1.77
C PHE A 84 2.86 13.06 0.64
N LYS A 85 3.37 12.67 -0.52
CA LYS A 85 2.53 12.27 -1.65
C LYS A 85 1.51 11.17 -1.30
N ASN A 86 1.90 10.25 -0.44
CA ASN A 86 1.08 9.11 -0.03
C ASN A 86 0.46 9.29 1.37
N THR A 87 0.78 10.35 2.08
CA THR A 87 0.15 10.67 3.38
C THR A 87 -1.30 11.07 3.14
N ILE A 88 -2.23 10.44 3.83
CA ILE A 88 -3.64 10.81 3.77
C ILE A 88 -3.83 12.08 4.58
N ILE A 89 -4.56 13.07 4.02
CA ILE A 89 -4.94 14.29 4.72
C ILE A 89 -6.46 14.36 4.75
N ALA A 90 -7.03 14.39 5.94
CA ALA A 90 -8.47 14.56 6.14
C ALA A 90 -8.72 15.84 6.97
N PHE A 91 -9.56 16.72 6.46
CA PHE A 91 -9.94 17.92 7.16
C PHE A 91 -10.97 17.65 8.27
N LEU A 92 -10.81 18.36 9.39
CA LEU A 92 -11.82 18.53 10.43
C LEU A 92 -12.50 19.87 10.19
N THR A 93 -13.81 19.94 9.99
CA THR A 93 -14.50 21.19 9.63
C THR A 93 -15.78 21.39 10.41
N ALA A 94 -16.06 22.62 10.83
CA ALA A 94 -17.24 22.97 11.61
C ALA A 94 -18.54 23.06 10.78
N ARG A 95 -18.46 23.27 9.43
CA ARG A 95 -19.63 23.54 8.60
C ARG A 95 -19.55 22.92 7.20
N SER A 96 -20.74 22.59 6.65
CA SER A 96 -20.90 22.14 5.26
C SER A 96 -20.59 23.23 4.21
N GLU A 97 -20.62 24.50 4.60
CA GLU A 97 -20.30 25.66 3.73
C GLU A 97 -18.78 25.78 3.52
N ASP A 98 -17.98 25.53 4.57
CA ASP A 98 -16.52 25.45 4.47
C ASP A 98 -16.11 24.30 3.56
N TYR A 99 -16.89 23.20 3.56
CA TYR A 99 -16.71 22.08 2.62
C TYR A 99 -16.77 22.53 1.15
N SER A 100 -17.70 23.42 0.79
CA SER A 100 -17.81 23.89 -0.59
C SER A 100 -16.63 24.79 -1.01
N GLN A 101 -16.07 25.58 -0.09
CA GLN A 101 -14.87 26.37 -0.35
C GLN A 101 -13.62 25.49 -0.47
N VAL A 102 -13.48 24.51 0.42
CA VAL A 102 -12.34 23.58 0.43
C VAL A 102 -12.39 22.63 -0.77
N ALA A 103 -13.56 22.10 -1.12
CA ALA A 103 -13.75 21.25 -2.31
C ALA A 103 -13.49 22.01 -3.63
N GLY A 104 -13.81 23.31 -3.66
CA GLY A 104 -13.58 24.15 -4.84
C GLY A 104 -12.13 24.55 -5.07
N LEU A 105 -11.26 24.40 -4.08
CA LEU A 105 -9.87 24.88 -4.13
C LEU A 105 -8.84 23.82 -4.59
N ASP A 106 -9.26 22.62 -4.97
CA ASP A 106 -8.33 21.54 -5.38
C ASP A 106 -7.18 21.34 -4.36
N SER A 107 -7.54 21.39 -3.05
CA SER A 107 -6.59 21.43 -1.91
C SER A 107 -5.73 20.18 -1.75
N GLY A 108 -6.08 19.13 -2.48
CA GLY A 108 -5.36 17.85 -2.40
C GLY A 108 -5.64 17.03 -1.12
N ALA A 109 -6.71 17.33 -0.38
CA ALA A 109 -7.16 16.52 0.73
C ALA A 109 -7.90 15.24 0.22
N ASP A 110 -7.87 14.20 1.06
CA ASP A 110 -8.43 12.89 0.72
C ASP A 110 -9.83 12.66 1.32
N ASP A 111 -10.18 13.36 2.41
CA ASP A 111 -11.50 13.25 3.08
C ASP A 111 -11.79 14.49 3.94
N TYR A 112 -13.05 14.56 4.42
CA TYR A 112 -13.57 15.61 5.30
C TYR A 112 -14.39 15.00 6.41
N ILE A 113 -14.22 15.51 7.63
CA ILE A 113 -14.92 15.06 8.83
C ILE A 113 -15.54 16.28 9.50
N THR A 114 -16.87 16.30 9.56
CA THR A 114 -17.60 17.45 10.14
C THR A 114 -17.58 17.42 11.67
N LYS A 115 -17.30 18.55 12.29
CA LYS A 115 -17.51 18.81 13.72
C LYS A 115 -19.04 19.04 13.99
N PRO A 116 -19.64 18.60 15.11
CA PRO A 116 -18.99 18.00 16.27
C PRO A 116 -18.57 16.54 16.04
N ILE A 117 -17.34 16.24 16.42
CA ILE A 117 -16.72 14.94 16.16
C ILE A 117 -17.23 13.89 17.15
N LYS A 118 -17.91 12.87 16.62
CA LYS A 118 -18.29 11.70 17.41
C LYS A 118 -17.15 10.67 17.36
N PRO A 119 -16.49 10.34 18.50
CA PRO A 119 -15.29 9.49 18.49
C PRO A 119 -15.44 8.18 17.71
N ARG A 120 -16.57 7.47 17.88
CA ARG A 120 -16.82 6.22 17.14
C ARG A 120 -16.88 6.41 15.61
N VAL A 121 -17.45 7.53 15.15
CA VAL A 121 -17.52 7.86 13.71
C VAL A 121 -16.14 8.18 13.19
N LEU A 122 -15.37 9.00 13.93
CA LEU A 122 -13.99 9.34 13.59
C LEU A 122 -13.14 8.08 13.43
N ILE A 123 -13.13 7.21 14.44
CA ILE A 123 -12.36 5.96 14.41
C ILE A 123 -12.74 5.11 13.21
N SER A 124 -14.02 4.98 12.88
CA SER A 124 -14.47 4.23 11.71
C SER A 124 -13.95 4.84 10.40
N ARG A 125 -13.92 6.16 10.27
CA ARG A 125 -13.36 6.86 9.11
C ARG A 125 -11.84 6.72 9.03
N VAL A 126 -11.12 6.90 10.14
CA VAL A 126 -9.67 6.69 10.22
C VAL A 126 -9.29 5.27 9.77
N LYS A 127 -10.00 4.25 10.28
CA LYS A 127 -9.82 2.85 9.84
C LYS A 127 -10.06 2.68 8.33
N ALA A 128 -11.08 3.31 7.79
CA ALA A 128 -11.40 3.23 6.37
C ALA A 128 -10.34 3.92 5.49
N LEU A 129 -9.85 5.08 5.92
CA LEU A 129 -8.80 5.83 5.24
C LEU A 129 -7.48 5.07 5.24
N LEU A 130 -7.02 4.60 6.40
CA LEU A 130 -5.78 3.84 6.53
C LEU A 130 -5.84 2.49 5.79
N ARG A 131 -7.02 1.86 5.69
CA ARG A 131 -7.20 0.67 4.86
C ARG A 131 -6.99 0.96 3.37
N ARG A 132 -7.31 2.16 2.89
CA ARG A 132 -6.99 2.56 1.50
C ARG A 132 -5.49 2.64 1.29
N LEU A 133 -4.72 3.16 2.27
CA LEU A 133 -3.26 3.15 2.25
C LEU A 133 -2.70 1.73 2.21
N SER A 134 -3.13 0.86 3.11
CA SER A 134 -2.69 -0.55 3.11
C SER A 134 -3.05 -1.24 1.79
N ASN A 135 -4.20 -0.95 1.21
CA ASN A 135 -4.58 -1.44 -0.12
C ASN A 135 -3.77 -0.80 -1.26
N GLN A 136 -3.31 0.45 -1.12
CA GLN A 136 -2.41 1.09 -2.10
C GLN A 136 -0.97 0.60 -1.94
N VAL A 137 -0.49 0.42 -0.71
CA VAL A 137 0.82 -0.20 -0.42
C VAL A 137 0.81 -1.67 -0.84
N VAL A 138 -0.28 -2.40 -0.60
CA VAL A 138 -0.46 -3.77 -1.10
C VAL A 138 -0.63 -3.79 -2.64
N LYS A 139 -1.18 -2.75 -3.27
CA LYS A 139 -1.19 -2.62 -4.74
C LYS A 139 0.17 -2.18 -5.28
N SER A 140 0.95 -1.37 -4.58
CA SER A 140 2.32 -1.01 -4.98
C SER A 140 3.33 -2.12 -4.66
N ASN A 141 3.08 -2.96 -3.65
CA ASN A 141 3.82 -4.18 -3.36
C ASN A 141 3.18 -5.45 -3.98
N ARG A 142 1.95 -5.36 -4.49
CA ARG A 142 1.45 -6.40 -5.40
C ARG A 142 2.20 -6.24 -6.69
N ILE A 143 3.06 -7.18 -6.90
CA ILE A 143 3.59 -7.55 -8.20
C ILE A 143 2.48 -7.31 -9.21
N SER A 144 2.59 -6.24 -9.99
CA SER A 144 1.69 -5.99 -11.10
C SER A 144 2.09 -6.94 -12.22
N LEU A 145 1.74 -8.22 -12.05
CA LEU A 145 1.90 -9.22 -13.09
C LEU A 145 0.50 -9.61 -13.56
N GLU A 146 0.22 -9.33 -14.81
CA GLU A 146 -1.03 -9.70 -15.48
C GLU A 146 -0.71 -10.65 -16.62
N ILE A 147 -1.52 -11.71 -16.76
CA ILE A 147 -1.36 -12.71 -17.82
C ILE A 147 -2.68 -12.87 -18.56
N ASN A 148 -2.65 -12.58 -19.85
CA ASN A 148 -3.75 -12.86 -20.75
C ASN A 148 -3.38 -14.05 -21.65
N ARG A 149 -3.98 -15.22 -21.37
CA ARG A 149 -3.68 -16.45 -22.10
C ARG A 149 -4.23 -16.42 -23.54
N ASP A 150 -5.36 -15.78 -23.75
CA ASP A 150 -6.01 -15.74 -25.08
C ASP A 150 -5.20 -14.90 -26.07
N LYS A 151 -4.56 -13.85 -25.54
CA LYS A 151 -3.71 -12.95 -26.35
C LYS A 151 -2.23 -13.29 -26.28
N TYR A 152 -1.82 -14.25 -25.43
CA TYR A 152 -0.41 -14.58 -25.14
C TYR A 152 0.41 -13.38 -24.67
N ILE A 153 -0.22 -12.50 -23.88
CA ILE A 153 0.39 -11.28 -23.35
C ILE A 153 0.62 -11.44 -21.85
N ALA A 154 1.82 -11.08 -21.40
CA ALA A 154 2.15 -10.89 -20.00
C ALA A 154 2.56 -9.43 -19.78
N ILE A 155 2.03 -8.78 -18.74
CA ILE A 155 2.37 -7.40 -18.36
C ILE A 155 2.99 -7.46 -16.97
N CYS A 156 4.18 -6.91 -16.80
CA CYS A 156 4.85 -6.79 -15.50
C CYS A 156 5.16 -5.32 -15.24
N GLU A 157 4.69 -4.80 -14.10
CA GLU A 157 4.85 -3.39 -13.72
C GLU A 157 4.39 -2.40 -14.82
N GLY A 158 3.27 -2.73 -15.47
CA GLY A 158 2.68 -1.93 -16.54
C GLY A 158 3.42 -2.02 -17.88
N LYS A 159 4.47 -2.85 -18.00
CA LYS A 159 5.22 -3.09 -19.26
C LYS A 159 4.83 -4.43 -19.86
N GLU A 160 4.51 -4.43 -21.13
CA GLU A 160 4.28 -5.66 -21.86
C GLU A 160 5.59 -6.42 -22.07
N LEU A 161 5.55 -7.73 -21.76
CA LEU A 161 6.71 -8.63 -21.86
C LEU A 161 6.63 -9.47 -23.13
N THR A 162 7.66 -9.41 -23.95
CA THR A 162 7.84 -10.33 -25.06
C THR A 162 8.45 -11.64 -24.55
N LEU A 163 7.63 -12.68 -24.43
CA LEU A 163 8.04 -13.99 -23.92
C LEU A 163 7.95 -15.05 -25.01
N PRO A 164 9.01 -15.86 -25.25
CA PRO A 164 8.90 -17.07 -26.02
C PRO A 164 7.84 -18.02 -25.44
N LYS A 165 7.21 -18.83 -26.28
CA LYS A 165 6.07 -19.68 -25.91
C LYS A 165 6.30 -20.46 -24.61
N LYS A 166 7.46 -21.11 -24.44
CA LYS A 166 7.75 -21.92 -23.23
C LYS A 166 7.97 -21.08 -21.98
N GLU A 167 8.52 -19.87 -22.10
CA GLU A 167 8.62 -18.94 -20.99
C GLU A 167 7.24 -18.41 -20.58
N PHE A 168 6.39 -18.07 -21.56
CA PHE A 168 5.02 -17.65 -21.29
C PHE A 168 4.22 -18.75 -20.58
N GLU A 169 4.24 -19.99 -21.10
CA GLU A 169 3.51 -21.10 -20.49
C GLU A 169 4.00 -21.42 -19.08
N LEU A 170 5.31 -21.35 -18.83
CA LEU A 170 5.88 -21.54 -17.50
C LEU A 170 5.40 -20.43 -16.54
N LEU A 171 5.45 -19.17 -16.95
CA LEU A 171 4.98 -18.05 -16.16
C LEU A 171 3.47 -18.17 -15.89
N ALA A 172 2.67 -18.48 -16.91
CA ALA A 172 1.23 -18.67 -16.78
C ALA A 172 0.86 -19.86 -15.89
N LEU A 173 1.66 -20.93 -15.89
CA LEU A 173 1.48 -22.05 -14.97
C LEU A 173 1.72 -21.63 -13.52
N LEU A 174 2.83 -20.94 -13.25
CA LEU A 174 3.16 -20.46 -11.90
C LEU A 174 2.14 -19.43 -11.40
N PHE A 175 1.62 -18.58 -12.30
CA PHE A 175 0.61 -17.58 -12.02
C PHE A 175 -0.79 -18.17 -11.76
N SER A 176 -1.08 -19.36 -12.28
CA SER A 176 -2.40 -20.01 -12.12
C SER A 176 -2.75 -20.33 -10.66
N LYS A 177 -1.74 -20.52 -9.79
CA LYS A 177 -1.89 -20.74 -8.35
C LYS A 177 -0.74 -20.06 -7.59
N PRO A 178 -0.79 -18.75 -7.41
CA PRO A 178 0.26 -18.01 -6.72
C PRO A 178 0.50 -18.55 -5.31
N GLY A 179 1.75 -18.55 -4.87
CA GLY A 179 2.15 -19.10 -3.56
C GLY A 179 2.30 -20.62 -3.51
N ASN A 180 1.64 -21.36 -4.40
CA ASN A 180 1.76 -22.82 -4.44
C ASN A 180 3.06 -23.25 -5.10
N VAL A 181 3.65 -24.35 -4.61
CA VAL A 181 4.85 -24.94 -5.18
C VAL A 181 4.45 -25.89 -6.30
N PHE A 182 4.99 -25.67 -7.50
CA PHE A 182 4.91 -26.62 -8.61
C PHE A 182 6.20 -27.44 -8.64
N THR A 183 6.06 -28.77 -8.59
CA THR A 183 7.22 -29.67 -8.70
C THR A 183 7.77 -29.65 -10.12
N ARG A 184 9.05 -30.03 -10.27
CA ARG A 184 9.70 -30.12 -11.60
C ARG A 184 8.92 -31.01 -12.58
N ASP A 185 8.46 -32.16 -12.13
CA ASP A 185 7.69 -33.09 -12.95
C ASP A 185 6.37 -32.47 -13.44
N VAL A 186 5.65 -31.80 -12.56
CA VAL A 186 4.40 -31.07 -12.91
C VAL A 186 4.68 -29.97 -13.92
N ILE A 187 5.78 -29.22 -13.75
CA ILE A 187 6.17 -28.17 -14.69
C ILE A 187 6.53 -28.77 -16.05
N LEU A 188 7.36 -29.80 -16.10
CA LEU A 188 7.75 -30.49 -17.34
C LEU A 188 6.51 -30.98 -18.09
N LYS A 189 5.68 -31.75 -17.41
CA LYS A 189 4.46 -32.30 -17.99
C LYS A 189 3.53 -31.24 -18.56
N LYS A 190 3.27 -30.15 -17.80
CA LYS A 190 2.30 -29.12 -18.20
C LYS A 190 2.82 -28.16 -19.25
N VAL A 191 4.12 -27.87 -19.26
CA VAL A 191 4.72 -26.88 -20.15
C VAL A 191 5.33 -27.50 -21.39
N TRP A 192 5.92 -28.70 -21.26
CA TRP A 192 6.61 -29.41 -22.38
C TRP A 192 5.81 -30.58 -22.94
N GLY A 193 4.92 -31.18 -22.16
CA GLY A 193 4.14 -32.36 -22.53
C GLY A 193 4.75 -33.67 -22.02
N ASP A 194 3.99 -34.75 -22.13
CA ASP A 194 4.39 -36.07 -21.60
C ASP A 194 5.46 -36.80 -22.47
N ASP A 195 5.55 -36.46 -23.77
CA ASP A 195 6.38 -37.17 -24.75
C ASP A 195 7.79 -36.59 -24.90
N ILE A 196 8.16 -35.57 -24.16
CA ILE A 196 9.44 -34.89 -24.34
C ILE A 196 10.39 -35.24 -23.18
N VAL A 197 11.42 -36.00 -23.48
CA VAL A 197 12.54 -36.25 -22.56
C VAL A 197 13.47 -35.04 -22.55
N VAL A 198 13.13 -34.05 -21.73
CA VAL A 198 14.01 -32.91 -21.45
C VAL A 198 14.63 -33.06 -20.07
N GLY A 199 15.93 -32.78 -19.98
CA GLY A 199 16.61 -32.84 -18.68
C GLY A 199 16.14 -31.75 -17.71
N ASP A 200 16.23 -32.02 -16.42
CA ASP A 200 15.84 -31.12 -15.32
C ASP A 200 16.42 -29.70 -15.43
N ARG A 201 17.59 -29.55 -16.07
CA ARG A 201 18.24 -28.25 -16.32
C ARG A 201 17.46 -27.33 -17.26
N THR A 202 16.54 -27.89 -18.06
CA THR A 202 15.73 -27.11 -19.01
C THR A 202 14.84 -26.10 -18.28
N ILE A 203 14.22 -26.51 -17.17
CA ILE A 203 13.37 -25.62 -16.36
C ILE A 203 14.22 -24.48 -15.77
N ASP A 204 15.40 -24.82 -15.25
CA ASP A 204 16.27 -23.85 -14.57
C ASP A 204 16.70 -22.71 -15.52
N VAL A 205 16.98 -23.06 -16.79
CA VAL A 205 17.33 -22.07 -17.84
C VAL A 205 16.13 -21.14 -18.11
N HIS A 206 14.92 -21.67 -18.24
CA HIS A 206 13.73 -20.85 -18.50
C HIS A 206 13.34 -20.00 -17.30
N VAL A 207 13.48 -20.52 -16.08
CA VAL A 207 13.28 -19.75 -14.84
C VAL A 207 14.28 -18.60 -14.75
N ARG A 208 15.56 -18.86 -15.07
CA ARG A 208 16.58 -17.81 -15.10
C ARG A 208 16.22 -16.70 -16.09
N LYS A 209 15.84 -17.04 -17.33
CA LYS A 209 15.43 -16.07 -18.34
C LYS A 209 14.18 -15.30 -17.94
N LEU A 210 13.22 -15.94 -17.28
CA LEU A 210 12.06 -15.26 -16.73
C LEU A 210 12.47 -14.24 -15.65
N ARG A 211 13.35 -14.65 -14.72
CA ARG A 211 13.86 -13.74 -13.69
C ARG A 211 14.57 -12.53 -14.26
N GLU A 212 15.35 -12.70 -15.31
CA GLU A 212 16.01 -11.59 -16.02
C GLU A 212 14.99 -10.59 -16.60
N LYS A 213 13.77 -11.02 -16.93
CA LYS A 213 12.71 -10.19 -17.52
C LYS A 213 11.74 -9.61 -16.51
N ILE A 214 11.38 -10.37 -15.47
CA ILE A 214 10.37 -9.95 -14.48
C ILE A 214 10.97 -9.57 -13.13
N GLY A 215 12.25 -9.88 -12.87
CA GLY A 215 12.94 -9.71 -11.60
C GLY A 215 13.03 -10.99 -10.76
N ASP A 216 14.14 -11.12 -10.00
CA ASP A 216 14.45 -12.32 -9.21
C ASP A 216 13.47 -12.57 -8.06
N GLN A 217 12.82 -11.49 -7.58
CA GLN A 217 11.91 -11.54 -6.43
C GLN A 217 10.62 -12.31 -6.71
N TYR A 218 10.23 -12.49 -7.97
CA TYR A 218 8.93 -13.06 -8.36
C TYR A 218 8.87 -14.58 -8.33
N ILE A 219 9.96 -15.27 -8.68
CA ILE A 219 9.99 -16.72 -8.73
C ILE A 219 10.92 -17.27 -7.65
N LYS A 220 10.36 -17.93 -6.64
CA LYS A 220 11.14 -18.56 -5.57
C LYS A 220 11.44 -20.03 -5.91
N THR A 221 12.72 -20.41 -5.80
CA THR A 221 13.15 -21.81 -5.86
C THR A 221 12.94 -22.48 -4.52
N ILE A 222 12.30 -23.63 -4.49
CA ILE A 222 12.24 -24.54 -3.34
C ILE A 222 13.20 -25.68 -3.64
N LYS A 223 14.36 -25.65 -2.96
CA LYS A 223 15.45 -26.64 -3.20
C LYS A 223 14.94 -28.08 -3.16
N GLY A 224 15.29 -28.85 -4.16
CA GLY A 224 14.91 -30.27 -4.28
C GLY A 224 13.45 -30.55 -4.63
N VAL A 225 12.58 -29.49 -4.74
CA VAL A 225 11.14 -29.65 -5.00
C VAL A 225 10.73 -29.01 -6.32
N GLY A 226 10.92 -27.69 -6.46
CA GLY A 226 10.45 -26.99 -7.64
C GLY A 226 10.42 -25.46 -7.48
N TYR A 227 9.41 -24.82 -8.04
CA TYR A 227 9.28 -23.35 -8.11
C TYR A 227 7.89 -22.89 -7.70
N LYS A 228 7.82 -21.69 -7.17
CA LYS A 228 6.56 -20.99 -6.89
C LYS A 228 6.65 -19.51 -7.26
N LEU A 229 5.53 -18.93 -7.67
CA LEU A 229 5.39 -17.50 -7.82
C LEU A 229 5.15 -16.90 -6.44
N LYS A 230 5.91 -15.85 -6.10
CA LYS A 230 5.74 -15.05 -4.88
C LYS A 230 4.98 -13.79 -5.28
N ILE A 231 3.75 -13.68 -4.83
CA ILE A 231 2.88 -12.50 -4.97
C ILE A 231 2.58 -12.01 -3.58
#